data_996c381730fd99db793be8b1afd23c5f
#
_entry.id   996c381730fd99db793be8b1afd23c5f
#
_cell.length_a   1.000
_cell.length_b   1.000
_cell.length_c   1.000
_cell.angle_alpha   90.00
_cell.angle_beta   90.00
_cell.angle_gamma   90.00
#
_symmetry.space_group_name_H-M   'P 1'
#
loop_
_entity.id
_entity.type
_entity.pdbx_description
1 polymer ?
#
loop_
_entity_poly.entity_id
_entity_poly.type
_entity_poly.pdbx_seq_one_letter_code
_entity_poly.pdbx_strand_id
1 'polypeptide(L)'
;MKRQLIFLLFLLPAVLLLRPGALSAQTFDRETELRAEVEFLCDSLCAGRAFGTAGAQASTLYLLRQLRDAGLRTTVQSFSAGGRIGHNVVAVTPGWYRRYIVVGAYFDAIGTLEGRIYPGADANASGVAALLALARELPACCSGEVGIVFVAFDGHNADLSGARAFLDGYRRQYPPALMVNLDLLGSSLAPVRAAQPDYLIALGGEPFRPALEAANRGPRLDLSYDYYGSEAFTDVFYRRISDQRWFLEAGIPAVMFTSGITEHTNKTSDTPSTLDFELLSRRIALIATWLRSQL
;
A
#
# COMPACT_ATOMS: atom_id res chain seq x y z
N MET A 1 37.19 -70.53 9.26
CA MET A 1 35.76 -70.21 8.88
C MET A 1 35.39 -68.82 9.32
N LYS A 2 35.49 -67.83 8.44
CA LYS A 2 35.11 -66.44 8.71
C LYS A 2 33.85 -66.14 7.89
N ARG A 3 32.72 -65.87 8.56
CA ARG A 3 31.46 -65.43 7.94
C ARG A 3 31.57 -63.94 7.67
N GLN A 4 31.48 -63.53 6.40
CA GLN A 4 31.29 -62.14 6.02
C GLN A 4 29.82 -61.81 6.04
N LEU A 5 29.47 -60.76 6.79
CA LEU A 5 28.12 -60.19 6.86
C LEU A 5 28.02 -59.08 5.82
N ILE A 6 27.18 -59.23 4.79
CA ILE A 6 26.89 -58.24 3.76
C ILE A 6 25.77 -57.36 4.27
N PHE A 7 26.05 -56.10 4.52
CA PHE A 7 25.01 -55.04 4.77
C PHE A 7 24.52 -54.51 3.44
N LEU A 8 23.25 -54.80 3.10
CA LEU A 8 22.54 -54.16 2.01
C LEU A 8 21.99 -52.81 2.51
N LEU A 9 22.55 -51.70 2.01
CA LEU A 9 21.97 -50.36 2.19
C LEU A 9 20.84 -50.18 1.19
N PHE A 10 19.59 -50.09 1.66
CA PHE A 10 18.45 -49.62 0.87
C PHE A 10 18.45 -48.09 0.81
N LEU A 11 18.82 -47.53 -0.34
CA LEU A 11 18.57 -46.12 -0.66
C LEU A 11 17.09 -45.96 -1.07
N LEU A 12 16.28 -45.38 -0.17
CA LEU A 12 14.94 -44.90 -0.54
C LEU A 12 15.11 -43.56 -1.29
N PRO A 13 14.50 -43.40 -2.48
CA PRO A 13 14.43 -42.09 -3.13
C PRO A 13 13.41 -41.22 -2.38
N ALA A 14 13.87 -40.07 -1.84
CA ALA A 14 13.00 -39.05 -1.32
C ALA A 14 12.24 -38.38 -2.48
N VAL A 15 11.01 -38.80 -2.69
CA VAL A 15 10.08 -38.13 -3.61
C VAL A 15 9.66 -36.83 -2.95
N LEU A 16 10.19 -35.71 -3.43
CA LEU A 16 9.77 -34.36 -3.05
C LEU A 16 8.36 -34.12 -3.64
N LEU A 17 7.32 -34.40 -2.86
CA LEU A 17 5.94 -34.01 -3.19
C LEU A 17 5.81 -32.51 -3.08
N LEU A 18 5.97 -31.81 -4.19
CA LEU A 18 5.54 -30.42 -4.36
C LEU A 18 4.02 -30.36 -4.09
N ARG A 19 3.64 -29.76 -2.96
CA ARG A 19 2.24 -29.53 -2.60
C ARG A 19 1.70 -28.35 -3.42
N PRO A 20 0.72 -28.56 -4.33
CA PRO A 20 0.11 -27.47 -5.08
C PRO A 20 -0.85 -26.58 -4.26
N GLY A 21 -0.98 -26.84 -2.95
CA GLY A 21 -1.91 -26.13 -2.08
C GLY A 21 -1.39 -24.84 -1.40
N ALA A 22 -0.10 -24.51 -1.52
CA ALA A 22 0.47 -23.39 -0.79
C ALA A 22 0.05 -22.00 -1.33
N LEU A 23 -0.23 -21.88 -2.63
CA LEU A 23 -0.66 -20.59 -3.23
C LEU A 23 -2.10 -20.24 -2.83
N SER A 24 -2.99 -21.21 -2.75
CA SER A 24 -4.40 -20.98 -2.39
C SER A 24 -4.57 -20.63 -0.91
N ALA A 25 -3.74 -21.20 -0.03
CA ALA A 25 -3.78 -20.88 1.40
C ALA A 25 -3.26 -19.47 1.71
N GLN A 26 -2.22 -19.00 0.99
CA GLN A 26 -1.69 -17.64 1.16
C GLN A 26 -2.65 -16.55 0.66
N THR A 27 -3.38 -16.78 -0.43
CA THR A 27 -4.35 -15.80 -0.94
C THR A 27 -5.56 -15.67 -0.01
N PHE A 28 -6.06 -16.75 0.54
CA PHE A 28 -7.19 -16.72 1.48
C PHE A 28 -6.81 -16.00 2.79
N ASP A 29 -5.62 -16.21 3.30
CA ASP A 29 -5.10 -15.54 4.50
C ASP A 29 -4.96 -14.02 4.26
N ARG A 30 -4.42 -13.62 3.11
CA ARG A 30 -4.26 -12.20 2.74
C ARG A 30 -5.59 -11.44 2.69
N GLU A 31 -6.62 -11.98 2.06
CA GLU A 31 -7.92 -11.31 1.99
C GLU A 31 -8.54 -11.13 3.38
N THR A 32 -8.40 -12.11 4.25
CA THR A 32 -8.85 -12.05 5.64
C THR A 32 -8.10 -10.96 6.41
N GLU A 33 -6.78 -10.86 6.25
CA GLU A 33 -5.98 -9.80 6.86
C GLU A 33 -6.37 -8.42 6.35
N LEU A 34 -6.48 -8.23 5.03
CA LEU A 34 -6.88 -6.97 4.40
C LEU A 34 -8.25 -6.51 4.90
N ARG A 35 -9.21 -7.43 5.00
CA ARG A 35 -10.54 -7.14 5.53
C ARG A 35 -10.46 -6.68 6.99
N ALA A 36 -9.75 -7.39 7.82
CA ALA A 36 -9.61 -7.04 9.25
C ALA A 36 -8.96 -5.66 9.44
N GLU A 37 -7.97 -5.31 8.61
CA GLU A 37 -7.30 -4.01 8.65
C GLU A 37 -8.23 -2.87 8.23
N VAL A 38 -8.98 -3.06 7.14
CA VAL A 38 -9.97 -2.08 6.68
C VAL A 38 -11.10 -1.93 7.69
N GLU A 39 -11.63 -3.03 8.23
CA GLU A 39 -12.69 -3.02 9.24
C GLU A 39 -12.25 -2.28 10.50
N PHE A 40 -11.02 -2.51 10.99
CA PHE A 40 -10.47 -1.77 12.12
C PHE A 40 -10.40 -0.26 11.86
N LEU A 41 -9.87 0.14 10.70
CA LEU A 41 -9.75 1.55 10.33
C LEU A 41 -11.12 2.22 10.13
N CYS A 42 -12.15 1.46 9.78
CA CYS A 42 -13.53 1.93 9.62
C CYS A 42 -14.37 1.83 10.89
N ASP A 43 -13.82 1.25 11.97
CA ASP A 43 -14.54 1.10 13.24
C ASP A 43 -14.88 2.45 13.88
N SER A 44 -15.90 2.45 14.71
CA SER A 44 -16.35 3.62 15.49
C SER A 44 -15.27 4.20 16.39
N LEU A 45 -14.31 3.40 16.86
CA LEU A 45 -13.15 3.85 17.62
C LEU A 45 -12.29 4.84 16.82
N CYS A 46 -12.16 4.61 15.52
CA CYS A 46 -11.44 5.49 14.60
C CYS A 46 -12.30 6.71 14.18
N ALA A 47 -13.63 6.66 14.33
CA ALA A 47 -14.57 7.74 14.07
C ALA A 47 -14.32 8.50 12.74
N GLY A 48 -13.96 7.75 11.67
CA GLY A 48 -13.62 8.32 10.38
C GLY A 48 -12.26 9.04 10.33
N ARG A 49 -11.40 8.88 11.32
CA ARG A 49 -9.95 9.24 11.33
C ARG A 49 -9.60 10.66 10.88
N ALA A 50 -10.48 11.66 11.14
CA ALA A 50 -10.17 13.03 10.73
C ALA A 50 -8.86 13.53 11.33
N PHE A 51 -8.10 14.28 10.54
CA PHE A 51 -6.83 14.89 10.93
C PHE A 51 -6.92 15.62 12.28
N GLY A 52 -5.99 15.34 13.20
CA GLY A 52 -5.90 15.97 14.51
C GLY A 52 -6.97 15.54 15.50
N THR A 53 -7.67 14.42 15.30
CA THR A 53 -8.68 13.87 16.22
C THR A 53 -8.17 12.66 17.00
N ALA A 54 -8.91 12.28 18.04
CA ALA A 54 -8.65 11.04 18.79
C ALA A 54 -8.74 9.79 17.89
N GLY A 55 -9.64 9.77 16.90
CA GLY A 55 -9.74 8.68 15.92
C GLY A 55 -8.50 8.54 15.05
N ALA A 56 -7.91 9.66 14.60
CA ALA A 56 -6.63 9.65 13.90
C ALA A 56 -5.49 9.15 14.81
N GLN A 57 -5.50 9.52 16.09
CA GLN A 57 -4.51 9.03 17.06
C GLN A 57 -4.64 7.53 17.32
N ALA A 58 -5.86 7.00 17.43
CA ALA A 58 -6.11 5.56 17.54
C ALA A 58 -5.56 4.80 16.31
N SER A 59 -5.82 5.32 15.12
CA SER A 59 -5.29 4.78 13.87
C SER A 59 -3.75 4.84 13.83
N THR A 60 -3.14 5.94 14.28
CA THR A 60 -1.67 6.09 14.38
C THR A 60 -1.06 4.99 15.25
N LEU A 61 -1.64 4.72 16.43
CA LEU A 61 -1.16 3.69 17.34
C LEU A 61 -1.30 2.28 16.76
N TYR A 62 -2.41 2.02 16.08
CA TYR A 62 -2.65 0.76 15.38
C TYR A 62 -1.59 0.54 14.29
N LEU A 63 -1.39 1.52 13.41
CA LEU A 63 -0.43 1.46 12.31
C LEU A 63 1.02 1.31 12.80
N LEU A 64 1.38 2.05 13.86
CA LEU A 64 2.68 1.92 14.50
C LEU A 64 2.95 0.49 14.97
N ARG A 65 1.94 -0.15 15.57
CA ARG A 65 2.02 -1.54 16.03
C ARG A 65 2.18 -2.50 14.84
N GLN A 66 1.29 -2.41 13.83
CA GLN A 66 1.32 -3.29 12.65
C GLN A 66 2.68 -3.25 11.92
N LEU A 67 3.21 -2.06 11.69
CA LEU A 67 4.49 -1.88 11.02
C LEU A 67 5.68 -2.35 11.87
N ARG A 68 5.58 -2.24 13.20
CA ARG A 68 6.58 -2.79 14.12
C ARG A 68 6.55 -4.32 14.14
N ASP A 69 5.37 -4.91 14.14
CA ASP A 69 5.16 -6.35 14.13
C ASP A 69 5.65 -6.97 12.79
N ALA A 70 5.67 -6.18 11.70
CA ALA A 70 6.31 -6.52 10.43
C ALA A 70 7.85 -6.44 10.46
N GLY A 71 8.47 -6.18 11.61
CA GLY A 71 9.94 -6.16 11.78
C GLY A 71 10.63 -4.88 11.30
N LEU A 72 9.88 -3.80 11.06
CA LEU A 72 10.41 -2.52 10.60
C LEU A 72 10.86 -1.61 11.75
N ARG A 73 11.81 -0.73 11.49
CA ARG A 73 12.17 0.36 12.41
C ARG A 73 11.13 1.48 12.27
N THR A 74 10.31 1.67 13.28
CA THR A 74 9.15 2.57 13.24
C THR A 74 9.36 3.82 14.07
N THR A 75 8.86 4.96 13.57
CA THR A 75 8.85 6.26 14.25
C THR A 75 7.54 6.98 13.97
N VAL A 76 7.04 7.74 14.93
CA VAL A 76 5.94 8.69 14.73
C VAL A 76 6.54 10.06 14.50
N GLN A 77 6.23 10.68 13.36
CA GLN A 77 6.58 12.06 13.06
C GLN A 77 5.39 12.96 13.34
N SER A 78 5.50 13.80 14.36
CA SER A 78 4.51 14.83 14.65
C SER A 78 4.76 16.08 13.80
N PHE A 79 3.69 16.70 13.30
CA PHE A 79 3.73 17.96 12.57
C PHE A 79 2.48 18.79 12.86
N SER A 80 2.53 20.08 12.53
CA SER A 80 1.40 20.99 12.75
C SER A 80 0.89 21.51 11.40
N ALA A 81 -0.43 21.50 11.22
CA ALA A 81 -1.11 22.11 10.09
C ALA A 81 -2.47 22.65 10.53
N GLY A 82 -2.83 23.88 10.10
CA GLY A 82 -4.12 24.48 10.43
C GLY A 82 -4.45 24.55 11.92
N GLY A 83 -3.42 24.71 12.79
CA GLY A 83 -3.60 24.73 14.24
C GLY A 83 -3.88 23.38 14.90
N ARG A 84 -3.81 22.28 14.15
CA ARG A 84 -3.94 20.91 14.65
C ARG A 84 -2.61 20.16 14.52
N ILE A 85 -2.44 19.10 15.31
CA ILE A 85 -1.27 18.24 15.27
C ILE A 85 -1.64 16.93 14.60
N GLY A 86 -0.87 16.57 13.57
CA GLY A 86 -0.94 15.28 12.88
C GLY A 86 0.27 14.42 13.15
N HIS A 87 0.17 13.15 12.77
CA HIS A 87 1.14 12.12 13.09
C HIS A 87 1.35 11.16 11.91
N ASN A 88 2.41 11.36 11.12
CA ASN A 88 2.81 10.31 10.18
C ASN A 88 3.41 9.11 10.93
N VAL A 89 3.13 7.90 10.43
CA VAL A 89 3.85 6.70 10.88
C VAL A 89 4.87 6.34 9.81
N VAL A 90 6.15 6.43 10.19
CA VAL A 90 7.29 6.16 9.30
C VAL A 90 7.95 4.85 9.71
N ALA A 91 8.07 3.92 8.78
CA ALA A 91 8.64 2.60 9.00
C ALA A 91 9.71 2.30 7.95
N VAL A 92 10.90 1.92 8.37
CA VAL A 92 12.06 1.77 7.50
C VAL A 92 12.59 0.34 7.56
N THR A 93 12.90 -0.23 6.41
CA THR A 93 13.56 -1.54 6.33
C THR A 93 14.87 -1.54 7.12
N PRO A 94 15.16 -2.60 7.89
CA PRO A 94 16.42 -2.72 8.61
C PRO A 94 17.61 -2.67 7.64
N GLY A 95 18.70 -1.99 8.03
CA GLY A 95 19.92 -1.83 7.22
C GLY A 95 20.24 -0.36 6.94
N TRP A 96 21.27 -0.17 6.11
CA TRP A 96 21.72 1.13 5.62
C TRP A 96 21.73 1.09 4.10
N TYR A 97 21.02 2.02 3.46
CA TYR A 97 20.85 2.08 2.02
C TYR A 97 21.22 3.47 1.51
N ARG A 98 21.74 3.54 0.29
CA ARG A 98 22.13 4.82 -0.34
C ARG A 98 20.91 5.63 -0.80
N ARG A 99 19.84 4.94 -1.16
CA ARG A 99 18.58 5.53 -1.62
C ARG A 99 17.41 4.66 -1.20
N TYR A 100 16.23 5.23 -1.25
CA TYR A 100 15.03 4.56 -0.79
C TYR A 100 13.89 4.70 -1.80
N ILE A 101 13.05 3.67 -1.87
CA ILE A 101 11.72 3.78 -2.42
C ILE A 101 10.80 4.15 -1.26
N VAL A 102 10.05 5.25 -1.40
CA VAL A 102 9.01 5.61 -0.43
C VAL A 102 7.70 4.99 -0.90
N VAL A 103 7.12 4.11 -0.11
CA VAL A 103 5.77 3.56 -0.33
C VAL A 103 4.85 4.23 0.67
N GLY A 104 3.87 4.98 0.19
CA GLY A 104 3.00 5.80 1.02
C GLY A 104 1.52 5.55 0.77
N ALA A 105 0.72 5.71 1.82
CA ALA A 105 -0.73 5.79 1.78
C ALA A 105 -1.20 6.76 2.86
N TYR A 106 -2.15 7.64 2.56
CA TYR A 106 -2.76 8.44 3.61
C TYR A 106 -3.76 7.61 4.43
N PHE A 107 -3.88 7.91 5.72
CA PHE A 107 -4.79 7.18 6.59
C PHE A 107 -5.91 8.05 7.18
N ASP A 108 -5.77 9.37 7.18
CA ASP A 108 -6.86 10.24 7.62
C ASP A 108 -8.02 10.23 6.63
N ALA A 109 -9.23 10.49 7.11
CA ALA A 109 -10.42 10.62 6.28
C ALA A 109 -11.27 11.80 6.76
N ILE A 110 -12.53 11.88 6.31
CA ILE A 110 -13.42 13.01 6.59
C ILE A 110 -13.76 13.14 8.08
N GLY A 111 -13.86 12.02 8.80
CA GLY A 111 -14.21 12.00 10.21
C GLY A 111 -15.71 11.89 10.45
N THR A 112 -16.19 12.65 11.46
CA THR A 112 -17.60 12.69 11.82
C THR A 112 -18.15 14.09 11.53
N LEU A 113 -19.16 14.17 10.67
CA LEU A 113 -19.86 15.40 10.34
C LEU A 113 -21.35 15.22 10.65
N GLU A 114 -21.95 16.18 11.37
CA GLU A 114 -23.38 16.16 11.74
C GLU A 114 -23.80 14.82 12.41
N GLY A 115 -22.95 14.29 13.28
CA GLY A 115 -23.20 13.03 13.98
C GLY A 115 -23.08 11.76 13.12
N ARG A 116 -22.69 11.87 11.85
CA ARG A 116 -22.49 10.74 10.94
C ARG A 116 -21.02 10.50 10.70
N ILE A 117 -20.58 9.25 10.83
CA ILE A 117 -19.21 8.82 10.54
C ILE A 117 -19.07 8.63 9.02
N TYR A 118 -17.96 9.12 8.47
CA TYR A 118 -17.49 8.88 7.11
C TYR A 118 -16.33 7.86 7.19
N PRO A 119 -16.61 6.56 6.99
CA PRO A 119 -15.65 5.52 7.34
C PRO A 119 -14.39 5.53 6.48
N GLY A 120 -14.49 5.94 5.20
CA GLY A 120 -13.35 5.99 4.29
C GLY A 120 -12.72 4.64 4.06
N ALA A 121 -13.52 3.63 3.70
CA ALA A 121 -13.02 2.28 3.47
C ALA A 121 -12.15 2.22 2.21
N ASP A 122 -12.63 2.76 1.09
CA ASP A 122 -11.80 2.91 -0.09
C ASP A 122 -10.92 4.17 -0.01
N ALA A 123 -11.42 5.26 0.59
CA ALA A 123 -10.71 6.53 0.73
C ALA A 123 -10.23 6.82 2.19
N ASN A 124 -9.14 6.21 2.72
CA ASN A 124 -8.19 5.37 2.02
C ASN A 124 -7.73 4.19 2.89
N ALA A 125 -8.64 3.52 3.64
CA ALA A 125 -8.25 2.35 4.43
C ALA A 125 -7.78 1.20 3.52
N SER A 126 -8.26 1.11 2.26
CA SER A 126 -7.80 0.14 1.27
C SER A 126 -6.32 0.32 0.88
N GLY A 127 -5.89 1.57 0.64
CA GLY A 127 -4.49 1.88 0.37
C GLY A 127 -3.59 1.64 1.58
N VAL A 128 -4.10 1.90 2.80
CA VAL A 128 -3.38 1.61 4.05
C VAL A 128 -3.22 0.10 4.25
N ALA A 129 -4.25 -0.70 4.01
CA ALA A 129 -4.15 -2.17 4.08
C ALA A 129 -3.14 -2.70 3.04
N ALA A 130 -3.13 -2.13 1.83
CA ALA A 130 -2.10 -2.44 0.83
C ALA A 130 -0.68 -2.08 1.32
N LEU A 131 -0.50 -0.92 1.96
CA LEU A 131 0.77 -0.51 2.57
C LEU A 131 1.25 -1.55 3.60
N LEU A 132 0.36 -2.00 4.50
CA LEU A 132 0.69 -2.97 5.53
C LEU A 132 1.05 -4.34 4.93
N ALA A 133 0.32 -4.80 3.92
CA ALA A 133 0.63 -6.04 3.21
C ALA A 133 2.02 -5.98 2.54
N LEU A 134 2.33 -4.88 1.84
CA LEU A 134 3.65 -4.66 1.23
C LEU A 134 4.76 -4.56 2.28
N ALA A 135 4.47 -3.96 3.43
CA ALA A 135 5.42 -3.84 4.55
C ALA A 135 5.77 -5.20 5.18
N ARG A 136 4.88 -6.17 5.14
CA ARG A 136 5.16 -7.56 5.57
C ARG A 136 5.97 -8.35 4.54
N GLU A 137 5.77 -8.10 3.25
CA GLU A 137 6.33 -8.92 2.16
C GLU A 137 7.70 -8.45 1.65
N LEU A 138 7.91 -7.14 1.54
CA LEU A 138 9.03 -6.59 0.80
C LEU A 138 10.35 -6.45 1.60
N PRO A 139 10.36 -6.29 2.93
CA PRO A 139 11.61 -6.07 3.67
C PRO A 139 12.67 -7.17 3.45
N ALA A 140 12.23 -8.42 3.30
CA ALA A 140 13.11 -9.55 3.03
C ALA A 140 13.78 -9.51 1.64
N CYS A 141 13.27 -8.68 0.73
CA CYS A 141 13.78 -8.53 -0.64
C CYS A 141 14.81 -7.40 -0.77
N CYS A 142 14.92 -6.53 0.24
CA CYS A 142 15.89 -5.44 0.22
C CYS A 142 17.31 -5.98 0.37
N SER A 143 18.06 -5.93 -0.73
CA SER A 143 19.47 -6.31 -0.77
C SER A 143 20.22 -5.29 -1.63
N GLY A 144 21.39 -4.83 -1.19
CA GLY A 144 22.18 -3.89 -1.97
C GLY A 144 21.99 -2.43 -1.58
N GLU A 145 21.74 -1.54 -2.55
CA GLU A 145 21.79 -0.08 -2.35
C GLU A 145 20.43 0.58 -2.09
N VAL A 146 19.33 -0.16 -2.30
CA VAL A 146 17.97 0.38 -2.24
C VAL A 146 17.20 -0.22 -1.07
N GLY A 147 16.75 0.63 -0.16
CA GLY A 147 15.81 0.26 0.91
C GLY A 147 14.40 0.77 0.67
N ILE A 148 13.48 0.45 1.57
CA ILE A 148 12.11 0.96 1.51
C ILE A 148 11.80 1.75 2.78
N VAL A 149 11.12 2.87 2.61
CA VAL A 149 10.43 3.61 3.67
C VAL A 149 8.93 3.50 3.41
N PHE A 150 8.23 2.86 4.31
CA PHE A 150 6.77 2.83 4.33
C PHE A 150 6.26 4.00 5.16
N VAL A 151 5.32 4.77 4.64
CA VAL A 151 4.77 5.93 5.34
C VAL A 151 3.25 5.91 5.28
N ALA A 152 2.61 5.81 6.45
CA ALA A 152 1.22 6.16 6.58
C ALA A 152 1.14 7.68 6.85
N PHE A 153 0.64 8.44 5.86
CA PHE A 153 0.52 9.89 5.95
C PHE A 153 -0.76 10.29 6.67
N ASP A 154 -0.64 11.26 7.58
CA ASP A 154 -1.77 11.98 8.15
C ASP A 154 -1.95 13.32 7.42
N GLY A 155 -3.11 13.92 7.50
CA GLY A 155 -3.35 15.26 6.97
C GLY A 155 -3.39 15.35 5.45
N HIS A 156 -3.80 14.30 4.76
CA HIS A 156 -4.15 14.34 3.34
C HIS A 156 -5.27 15.38 3.11
N ASN A 157 -6.32 15.32 3.94
CA ASN A 157 -7.43 16.29 3.92
C ASN A 157 -7.07 17.66 4.51
N ALA A 158 -5.83 17.87 4.95
CA ALA A 158 -5.26 19.13 5.42
C ALA A 158 -4.13 19.59 4.49
N ASP A 159 -4.41 19.72 3.19
CA ASP A 159 -3.49 20.13 2.12
C ASP A 159 -2.24 19.23 1.98
N LEU A 160 -2.44 17.92 2.11
CA LEU A 160 -1.37 16.91 1.97
C LEU A 160 -0.20 17.18 2.92
N SER A 161 -0.51 17.77 4.09
CA SER A 161 0.50 18.31 5.00
C SER A 161 1.45 17.25 5.57
N GLY A 162 0.99 16.01 5.72
CA GLY A 162 1.81 14.90 6.19
C GLY A 162 2.91 14.51 5.20
N ALA A 163 2.58 14.41 3.91
CA ALA A 163 3.55 14.10 2.88
C ALA A 163 4.61 15.22 2.76
N ARG A 164 4.21 16.48 2.86
CA ARG A 164 5.12 17.63 2.92
C ARG A 164 6.03 17.53 4.14
N ALA A 165 5.46 17.33 5.34
CA ALA A 165 6.22 17.21 6.57
C ALA A 165 7.23 16.07 6.53
N PHE A 166 6.87 14.93 5.90
CA PHE A 166 7.78 13.81 5.70
C PHE A 166 8.99 14.24 4.84
N LEU A 167 8.77 14.87 3.70
CA LEU A 167 9.87 15.33 2.84
C LEU A 167 10.77 16.33 3.55
N ASP A 168 10.20 17.32 4.22
CA ASP A 168 10.96 18.34 4.93
C ASP A 168 11.83 17.74 6.06
N GLY A 169 11.30 16.73 6.76
CA GLY A 169 11.98 16.09 7.89
C GLY A 169 12.94 14.96 7.53
N TYR A 170 12.62 14.15 6.52
CA TYR A 170 13.29 12.87 6.31
C TYR A 170 14.02 12.69 4.98
N ARG A 171 13.82 13.55 3.96
CA ARG A 171 14.43 13.37 2.63
C ARG A 171 15.97 13.31 2.63
N ARG A 172 16.64 13.91 3.64
CA ARG A 172 18.10 13.83 3.78
C ARG A 172 18.55 12.55 4.43
N GLN A 173 17.77 12.04 5.38
CA GLN A 173 18.06 10.79 6.09
C GLN A 173 17.73 9.57 5.24
N TYR A 174 16.66 9.65 4.46
CA TYR A 174 16.19 8.61 3.56
C TYR A 174 16.02 9.19 2.14
N PRO A 175 17.13 9.36 1.37
CA PRO A 175 17.06 9.98 0.05
C PRO A 175 16.11 9.22 -0.89
N PRO A 176 14.95 9.80 -1.27
CA PRO A 176 13.97 9.10 -2.09
C PRO A 176 14.42 9.05 -3.54
N ALA A 177 14.45 7.84 -4.13
CA ALA A 177 14.66 7.64 -5.56
C ALA A 177 13.35 7.51 -6.33
N LEU A 178 12.30 7.07 -5.65
CA LEU A 178 10.96 6.87 -6.21
C LEU A 178 9.92 6.97 -5.08
N MET A 179 8.77 7.58 -5.38
CA MET A 179 7.57 7.53 -4.55
C MET A 179 6.54 6.62 -5.18
N VAL A 180 5.97 5.72 -4.39
CA VAL A 180 4.82 4.87 -4.76
C VAL A 180 3.67 5.25 -3.85
N ASN A 181 2.64 5.87 -4.41
CA ASN A 181 1.45 6.28 -3.70
C ASN A 181 0.32 5.28 -3.89
N LEU A 182 -0.29 4.84 -2.79
CA LEU A 182 -1.39 3.88 -2.74
C LEU A 182 -2.65 4.63 -2.34
N ASP A 183 -3.56 4.86 -3.29
CA ASP A 183 -4.68 5.76 -3.11
C ASP A 183 -5.95 5.21 -3.79
N LEU A 184 -6.94 4.81 -2.98
CA LEU A 184 -8.17 4.13 -3.41
C LEU A 184 -7.88 2.85 -4.21
N LEU A 185 -7.63 1.75 -3.52
CA LEU A 185 -7.25 0.49 -4.18
C LEU A 185 -8.31 -0.62 -4.06
N GLY A 186 -9.39 -0.40 -3.31
CA GLY A 186 -10.30 -1.47 -2.92
C GLY A 186 -11.52 -1.64 -3.82
N SER A 187 -11.91 -0.62 -4.59
CA SER A 187 -13.17 -0.66 -5.35
C SER A 187 -13.01 -1.30 -6.73
N SER A 188 -14.06 -2.02 -7.17
CA SER A 188 -14.24 -2.51 -8.56
C SER A 188 -15.32 -1.73 -9.34
N LEU A 189 -15.87 -0.66 -8.73
CA LEU A 189 -17.08 0.02 -9.22
C LEU A 189 -16.83 1.05 -10.33
N ALA A 190 -15.57 1.39 -10.61
CA ALA A 190 -15.21 2.40 -11.62
C ALA A 190 -14.19 1.85 -12.64
N PRO A 191 -14.52 0.78 -13.39
CA PRO A 191 -13.59 0.19 -14.34
C PRO A 191 -13.26 1.16 -15.48
N VAL A 192 -11.99 1.20 -15.89
CA VAL A 192 -11.53 2.03 -17.01
C VAL A 192 -12.24 1.62 -18.31
N ARG A 193 -12.46 0.31 -18.47
CA ARG A 193 -13.25 -0.28 -19.55
C ARG A 193 -14.40 -1.07 -18.96
N ALA A 194 -15.63 -0.71 -19.29
CA ALA A 194 -16.83 -1.33 -18.69
C ALA A 194 -16.88 -2.87 -18.79
N ALA A 195 -16.25 -3.46 -19.81
CA ALA A 195 -16.18 -4.90 -20.00
C ALA A 195 -15.05 -5.58 -19.17
N GLN A 196 -14.22 -4.82 -18.46
CA GLN A 196 -13.05 -5.31 -17.73
C GLN A 196 -13.04 -4.77 -16.30
N PRO A 197 -13.80 -5.39 -15.39
CA PRO A 197 -13.93 -4.94 -14.00
C PRO A 197 -12.63 -5.10 -13.19
N ASP A 198 -11.75 -6.00 -13.62
CA ASP A 198 -10.46 -6.29 -12.98
C ASP A 198 -9.39 -5.34 -13.52
N TYR A 199 -9.30 -4.15 -12.98
CA TYR A 199 -8.43 -3.08 -13.50
C TYR A 199 -7.53 -2.47 -12.41
N LEU A 200 -6.52 -1.74 -12.86
CA LEU A 200 -5.66 -0.89 -12.02
C LEU A 200 -5.15 0.30 -12.86
N ILE A 201 -5.21 1.49 -12.29
CA ILE A 201 -4.64 2.70 -12.88
C ILE A 201 -3.28 2.97 -12.22
N ALA A 202 -2.24 3.19 -13.02
CA ALA A 202 -0.87 3.47 -12.60
C ALA A 202 -0.41 4.82 -13.18
N LEU A 203 -0.81 5.93 -12.56
CA LEU A 203 -0.43 7.28 -13.01
C LEU A 203 1.06 7.52 -12.78
N GLY A 204 1.77 8.03 -13.79
CA GLY A 204 3.22 8.15 -13.75
C GLY A 204 3.96 6.83 -13.98
N GLY A 205 3.25 5.75 -14.27
CA GLY A 205 3.79 4.42 -14.52
C GLY A 205 4.37 4.19 -15.91
N GLU A 206 4.15 5.11 -16.86
CA GLU A 206 4.61 4.94 -18.25
C GLU A 206 6.10 4.58 -18.39
N PRO A 207 7.03 5.22 -17.66
CA PRO A 207 8.44 4.85 -17.75
C PRO A 207 8.73 3.42 -17.24
N PHE A 208 7.81 2.84 -16.46
CA PHE A 208 7.91 1.51 -15.87
C PHE A 208 7.01 0.48 -16.58
N ARG A 209 6.34 0.86 -17.68
CA ARG A 209 5.36 0.01 -18.39
C ARG A 209 5.87 -1.42 -18.64
N PRO A 210 7.07 -1.68 -19.21
CA PRO A 210 7.51 -3.06 -19.44
C PRO A 210 7.61 -3.91 -18.18
N ALA A 211 8.05 -3.30 -17.06
CA ALA A 211 8.17 -3.98 -15.76
C ALA A 211 6.79 -4.20 -15.11
N LEU A 212 5.87 -3.23 -15.22
CA LEU A 212 4.49 -3.35 -14.74
C LEU A 212 3.71 -4.42 -15.49
N GLU A 213 3.83 -4.46 -16.83
CA GLU A 213 3.23 -5.51 -17.66
C GLU A 213 3.80 -6.90 -17.35
N ALA A 214 5.10 -6.99 -17.09
CA ALA A 214 5.73 -8.24 -16.66
C ALA A 214 5.19 -8.70 -15.29
N ALA A 215 5.05 -7.78 -14.32
CA ALA A 215 4.47 -8.06 -13.01
C ALA A 215 2.98 -8.45 -13.10
N ASN A 216 2.27 -7.96 -14.11
CA ASN A 216 0.85 -8.21 -14.32
C ASN A 216 0.54 -9.60 -14.95
N ARG A 217 1.52 -10.39 -15.32
CA ARG A 217 1.31 -11.72 -15.95
C ARG A 217 0.51 -12.67 -15.04
N GLY A 218 0.72 -12.60 -13.73
CA GLY A 218 -0.04 -13.36 -12.74
C GLY A 218 -1.41 -12.74 -12.44
N PRO A 219 -1.45 -11.49 -11.96
CA PRO A 219 -2.69 -10.79 -11.58
C PRO A 219 -3.67 -10.59 -12.74
N ARG A 220 -3.18 -10.36 -13.97
CA ARG A 220 -4.00 -10.18 -15.20
C ARG A 220 -5.03 -9.06 -15.08
N LEU A 221 -4.61 -7.91 -14.57
CA LEU A 221 -5.44 -6.73 -14.45
C LEU A 221 -5.45 -5.95 -15.78
N ASP A 222 -6.53 -5.25 -16.06
CA ASP A 222 -6.57 -4.23 -17.10
C ASP A 222 -5.81 -2.99 -16.60
N LEU A 223 -4.57 -2.80 -17.11
CA LEU A 223 -3.73 -1.68 -16.71
C LEU A 223 -4.02 -0.45 -17.54
N SER A 224 -4.24 0.70 -16.88
CA SER A 224 -4.23 2.02 -17.50
C SER A 224 -3.11 2.87 -16.91
N TYR A 225 -2.57 3.78 -17.71
CA TYR A 225 -1.54 4.73 -17.32
C TYR A 225 -2.04 6.18 -17.38
N ASP A 226 -3.29 6.35 -17.70
CA ASP A 226 -4.03 7.61 -17.68
C ASP A 226 -5.32 7.48 -16.85
N TYR A 227 -5.94 8.61 -16.53
CA TYR A 227 -7.18 8.64 -15.78
C TYR A 227 -8.37 8.74 -16.75
N TYR A 228 -8.91 7.56 -17.12
CA TYR A 228 -10.06 7.39 -18.02
C TYR A 228 -9.91 8.06 -19.39
N GLY A 229 -8.70 8.05 -19.96
CA GLY A 229 -8.43 8.66 -21.26
C GLY A 229 -8.45 10.19 -21.28
N SER A 230 -8.48 10.84 -20.11
CA SER A 230 -8.49 12.30 -19.99
C SER A 230 -7.13 12.82 -19.54
N GLU A 231 -6.43 13.55 -20.41
CA GLU A 231 -5.16 14.18 -20.06
C GLU A 231 -5.31 15.19 -18.89
N ALA A 232 -6.36 16.01 -18.93
CA ALA A 232 -6.62 17.02 -17.90
C ALA A 232 -6.88 16.39 -16.52
N PHE A 233 -7.70 15.34 -16.45
CA PHE A 233 -7.91 14.60 -15.20
C PHE A 233 -6.65 13.86 -14.76
N THR A 234 -5.92 13.25 -15.67
CA THR A 234 -4.63 12.60 -15.38
C THR A 234 -3.67 13.58 -14.73
N ASP A 235 -3.52 14.81 -15.27
CA ASP A 235 -2.65 15.84 -14.70
C ASP A 235 -3.13 16.25 -13.28
N VAL A 236 -4.44 16.47 -13.09
CA VAL A 236 -5.00 16.84 -11.79
C VAL A 236 -4.73 15.75 -10.75
N PHE A 237 -5.10 14.49 -11.03
CA PHE A 237 -4.92 13.39 -10.09
C PHE A 237 -3.47 13.08 -9.80
N TYR A 238 -2.61 13.14 -10.82
CA TYR A 238 -1.21 12.81 -10.67
C TYR A 238 -0.40 13.93 -10.02
N ARG A 239 -0.69 15.22 -10.33
CA ARG A 239 0.18 16.33 -9.92
C ARG A 239 -0.35 17.17 -8.78
N ARG A 240 -1.64 17.09 -8.41
CA ARG A 240 -2.24 18.12 -7.55
C ARG A 240 -2.96 17.63 -6.32
N ILE A 241 -3.68 16.52 -6.39
CA ILE A 241 -4.68 16.18 -5.38
C ILE A 241 -4.29 15.05 -4.43
N SER A 242 -3.12 14.41 -4.61
CA SER A 242 -2.69 13.35 -3.70
C SER A 242 -1.21 13.49 -3.30
N ASP A 243 -0.78 12.68 -2.33
CA ASP A 243 0.45 12.83 -1.56
C ASP A 243 1.73 12.83 -2.40
N GLN A 244 1.74 12.18 -3.58
CA GLN A 244 2.88 12.23 -4.51
C GLN A 244 3.17 13.63 -5.05
N ARG A 245 2.25 14.58 -4.95
CA ARG A 245 2.43 15.97 -5.40
C ARG A 245 3.73 16.57 -4.87
N TRP A 246 3.98 16.51 -3.57
CA TRP A 246 5.17 17.10 -2.96
C TRP A 246 6.46 16.45 -3.41
N PHE A 247 6.42 15.13 -3.71
CA PHE A 247 7.57 14.42 -4.28
C PHE A 247 7.86 14.88 -5.71
N LEU A 248 6.82 15.00 -6.54
CA LEU A 248 6.96 15.50 -7.91
C LEU A 248 7.49 16.95 -7.93
N GLU A 249 6.98 17.82 -7.05
CA GLU A 249 7.48 19.20 -6.91
C GLU A 249 8.94 19.24 -6.44
N ALA A 250 9.39 18.26 -5.66
CA ALA A 250 10.79 18.09 -5.26
C ALA A 250 11.67 17.41 -6.32
N GLY A 251 11.15 17.11 -7.50
CA GLY A 251 11.87 16.43 -8.59
C GLY A 251 12.04 14.92 -8.39
N ILE A 252 11.29 14.31 -7.48
CA ILE A 252 11.33 12.88 -7.22
C ILE A 252 10.26 12.21 -8.08
N PRO A 253 10.62 11.22 -8.92
CA PRO A 253 9.63 10.49 -9.72
C PRO A 253 8.62 9.77 -8.80
N ALA A 254 7.37 9.65 -9.27
CA ALA A 254 6.33 8.98 -8.52
C ALA A 254 5.47 8.09 -9.41
N VAL A 255 4.90 7.05 -8.82
CA VAL A 255 3.82 6.25 -9.41
C VAL A 255 2.67 6.22 -8.41
N MET A 256 1.49 6.66 -8.83
CA MET A 256 0.26 6.54 -8.05
C MET A 256 -0.55 5.36 -8.57
N PHE A 257 -0.82 4.39 -7.72
CA PHE A 257 -1.75 3.30 -8.00
C PHE A 257 -3.12 3.63 -7.43
N THR A 258 -4.16 3.50 -8.26
CA THR A 258 -5.53 3.79 -7.86
C THR A 258 -6.55 2.95 -8.61
N SER A 259 -7.72 2.75 -8.03
CA SER A 259 -8.92 2.21 -8.68
C SER A 259 -9.90 3.32 -9.09
N GLY A 260 -9.51 4.58 -8.92
CA GLY A 260 -10.34 5.72 -9.28
C GLY A 260 -11.39 6.08 -8.22
N ILE A 261 -12.09 7.17 -8.49
CA ILE A 261 -13.17 7.69 -7.63
C ILE A 261 -14.47 6.98 -7.98
N THR A 262 -15.25 6.64 -6.95
CA THR A 262 -16.58 6.04 -7.09
C THR A 262 -17.65 6.95 -6.51
N GLU A 263 -18.91 6.55 -6.67
CA GLU A 263 -20.04 7.24 -6.04
C GLU A 263 -20.03 7.20 -4.50
N HIS A 264 -19.22 6.30 -3.89
CA HIS A 264 -19.08 6.17 -2.44
C HIS A 264 -17.96 7.04 -1.87
N THR A 265 -16.98 7.44 -2.68
CA THR A 265 -15.79 8.17 -2.26
C THR A 265 -16.16 9.42 -1.45
N ASN A 266 -15.58 9.57 -0.26
CA ASN A 266 -15.84 10.66 0.67
C ASN A 266 -17.30 10.76 1.15
N LYS A 267 -18.04 9.65 1.20
CA LYS A 267 -19.41 9.58 1.72
C LYS A 267 -19.53 8.61 2.89
N THR A 268 -20.65 8.68 3.59
CA THR A 268 -21.00 7.75 4.67
C THR A 268 -21.20 6.31 4.17
N SER A 269 -21.40 6.14 2.88
CA SER A 269 -21.54 4.85 2.20
C SER A 269 -20.21 4.21 1.78
N ASP A 270 -19.07 4.88 1.99
CA ASP A 270 -17.74 4.31 1.78
C ASP A 270 -17.37 3.38 2.94
N THR A 271 -17.89 2.17 2.90
CA THR A 271 -17.81 1.15 3.95
C THR A 271 -17.06 -0.09 3.47
N PRO A 272 -16.56 -0.97 4.36
CA PRO A 272 -15.86 -2.19 3.96
C PRO A 272 -16.65 -3.10 3.00
N SER A 273 -17.98 -3.03 3.04
CA SER A 273 -18.86 -3.83 2.16
C SER A 273 -18.85 -3.39 0.69
N THR A 274 -18.31 -2.22 0.37
CA THR A 274 -18.17 -1.73 -1.01
C THR A 274 -16.86 -2.13 -1.66
N LEU A 275 -15.97 -2.81 -0.92
CA LEU A 275 -14.67 -3.23 -1.41
C LEU A 275 -14.67 -4.66 -1.97
N ASP A 276 -13.85 -4.86 -2.98
CA ASP A 276 -13.50 -6.15 -3.56
C ASP A 276 -12.11 -6.58 -3.05
N PHE A 277 -12.09 -7.42 -2.00
CA PHE A 277 -10.84 -7.82 -1.35
C PHE A 277 -10.01 -8.79 -2.19
N GLU A 278 -10.63 -9.60 -3.04
CA GLU A 278 -9.91 -10.45 -4.00
C GLU A 278 -9.15 -9.56 -5.01
N LEU A 279 -9.84 -8.59 -5.59
CA LEU A 279 -9.23 -7.66 -6.53
C LEU A 279 -8.16 -6.80 -5.86
N LEU A 280 -8.38 -6.32 -4.63
CA LEU A 280 -7.37 -5.62 -3.84
C LEU A 280 -6.11 -6.49 -3.64
N SER A 281 -6.28 -7.77 -3.28
CA SER A 281 -5.18 -8.73 -3.14
C SER A 281 -4.39 -8.90 -4.44
N ARG A 282 -5.06 -8.97 -5.59
CA ARG A 282 -4.43 -9.08 -6.92
C ARG A 282 -3.67 -7.79 -7.29
N ARG A 283 -4.22 -6.61 -6.98
CA ARG A 283 -3.53 -5.30 -7.15
C ARG A 283 -2.26 -5.24 -6.33
N ILE A 284 -2.32 -5.65 -5.07
CA ILE A 284 -1.15 -5.73 -4.18
C ILE A 284 -0.10 -6.70 -4.75
N ALA A 285 -0.50 -7.85 -5.26
CA ALA A 285 0.41 -8.84 -5.84
C ALA A 285 1.18 -8.27 -7.05
N LEU A 286 0.51 -7.50 -7.91
CA LEU A 286 1.14 -6.78 -9.01
C LEU A 286 2.16 -5.77 -8.49
N ILE A 287 1.74 -4.89 -7.57
CA ILE A 287 2.58 -3.83 -7.01
C ILE A 287 3.80 -4.43 -6.29
N ALA A 288 3.61 -5.48 -5.49
CA ALA A 288 4.70 -6.18 -4.81
C ALA A 288 5.71 -6.78 -5.80
N THR A 289 5.22 -7.43 -6.86
CA THR A 289 6.07 -8.05 -7.89
C THR A 289 6.87 -6.99 -8.65
N TRP A 290 6.23 -5.87 -9.01
CA TRP A 290 6.90 -4.75 -9.64
C TRP A 290 7.93 -4.11 -8.71
N LEU A 291 7.59 -3.84 -7.45
CA LEU A 291 8.52 -3.24 -6.48
C LEU A 291 9.76 -4.09 -6.25
N ARG A 292 9.62 -5.44 -6.21
CA ARG A 292 10.78 -6.35 -6.13
C ARG A 292 11.76 -6.16 -7.28
N SER A 293 11.30 -5.79 -8.45
CA SER A 293 12.17 -5.53 -9.61
C SER A 293 12.88 -4.17 -9.54
N GLN A 294 12.51 -3.30 -8.59
CA GLN A 294 13.12 -1.99 -8.37
C GLN A 294 14.13 -1.99 -7.20
N LEU A 295 14.19 -3.08 -6.41
CA LEU A 295 15.10 -3.29 -5.28
C LEU A 295 16.38 -3.99 -5.69
#